data_75c86d021e0eee012454505d0bcdf2d3
#
_entry.id   75c86d021e0eee012454505d0bcdf2d3
#
_cell.length_a   1.000
_cell.length_b   1.000
_cell.length_c   1.000
_cell.angle_alpha   90.00
_cell.angle_beta   90.00
_cell.angle_gamma   90.00
#
_symmetry.space_group_name_H-M   'P 1'
#
loop_
_entity.id
_entity.type
_entity.pdbx_description
1 polymer ?
#
loop_
_entity_poly.entity_id
_entity_poly.type
_entity_poly.pdbx_seq_one_letter_code
_entity_poly.pdbx_strand_id
1 'polypeptide(L)'
;MTNVPSSGIEHGQRQLNGPQTTAREYRNLSQPTHIMAVDDDALVPMRDGVTLLADVHRPAELGRYPVLVAASPYPRQIQNLGAPAGFIEAGASDFFVPRGYVHVIANCRGTSGSGGTFGFFDGQERRDMHDLVEWAAAQPWSNGNVGMVGISYFAGTQMEAAVERPPHLKAIMPIAGTFDLYESATHHGLMSSGFVTPFLFMIGMTSGRTNKLWRGKLIEAMRALLLSPGIHKKFEHANGEAAIAGLKVLLKLHHDPHPWDDLWRAIAAEHPFRDAWWEDRNLLSLLDRVEVPVYIGCDWQNVPLHLPHTFKAHERLTNSKHLRVAMMGEHGLAWPWESLHIEALAWFDQWLKGQDTGILEGPRFRYVVPEAEGWRTSDVWPVREATHHSFALRADAVLSEDGGEAGSRTYMNLGGGLNRPRPSETDPPGLLHWTTPTLSHDLDLTGTIELQLDASCTAPDTAFIAVLQDVDEKEKAVDVTSGYLRASLRKVDEAASKPGAPSLPCTTFEAVPIGQTVNYRIPLVPNARRFKAGHKLRLCLTSDDQDPEKPAPLRFTHASIGTNSLNTVFSSSRLLLPVVTLGFRVQP
;
A
#
# COMPACT_ATOMS: atom_id res chain seq x y z
N MET A 1 34.15 6.26 -15.79
CA MET A 1 33.00 6.54 -16.68
C MET A 1 32.66 5.26 -17.40
N THR A 2 31.77 4.50 -16.87
CA THR A 2 31.22 3.32 -17.55
C THR A 2 30.02 3.80 -18.36
N ASN A 3 30.16 3.89 -19.68
CA ASN A 3 29.02 3.99 -20.58
C ASN A 3 28.19 2.74 -20.39
N VAL A 4 27.11 2.85 -19.63
CA VAL A 4 26.09 1.81 -19.59
C VAL A 4 25.37 1.89 -20.94
N PRO A 5 25.42 0.85 -21.80
CA PRO A 5 24.64 0.86 -23.01
C PRO A 5 23.17 1.02 -22.58
N SER A 6 22.48 2.03 -23.13
CA SER A 6 21.03 2.08 -23.04
C SER A 6 20.52 0.69 -23.41
N SER A 7 19.78 0.05 -22.54
CA SER A 7 19.11 -1.21 -22.90
C SER A 7 18.36 -0.89 -24.18
N GLY A 8 18.65 -1.60 -25.28
CA GLY A 8 18.11 -1.32 -26.61
C GLY A 8 16.60 -1.56 -26.77
N ILE A 9 15.87 -1.41 -25.70
CA ILE A 9 14.42 -1.26 -25.66
C ILE A 9 14.20 0.25 -25.62
N GLU A 10 13.84 0.83 -26.74
CA GLU A 10 13.36 2.21 -26.77
C GLU A 10 12.25 2.35 -25.72
N HIS A 11 12.45 3.25 -24.75
CA HIS A 11 11.49 3.48 -23.67
C HIS A 11 10.10 3.93 -24.14
N GLY A 12 9.97 4.39 -25.38
CA GLY A 12 8.71 4.58 -26.07
C GLY A 12 7.98 3.27 -26.44
N GLN A 13 8.67 2.12 -26.34
CA GLN A 13 8.12 0.79 -26.65
C GLN A 13 7.93 -0.11 -25.43
N ARG A 14 8.32 0.31 -24.24
CA ARG A 14 7.74 -0.23 -23.02
C ARG A 14 6.30 0.26 -22.91
N GLN A 15 5.50 -0.13 -23.80
CA GLN A 15 4.04 -0.18 -23.62
C GLN A 15 3.78 -1.46 -22.82
N LEU A 16 3.89 -1.44 -21.85
CA LEU A 16 3.55 -1.41 -20.52
C LEU A 16 2.20 -2.07 -20.40
N ASN A 17 2.17 -3.13 -19.68
CA ASN A 17 1.04 -4.04 -19.50
C ASN A 17 -0.10 -3.33 -18.76
N GLY A 18 -0.83 -2.50 -19.44
CA GLY A 18 -1.98 -1.81 -18.92
C GLY A 18 -2.10 -0.37 -19.44
N PRO A 19 -3.14 0.35 -19.05
CA PRO A 19 -3.28 1.75 -19.40
C PRO A 19 -2.11 2.52 -18.81
N GLN A 20 -1.31 3.15 -19.65
CA GLN A 20 -0.08 3.86 -19.28
C GLN A 20 -0.32 5.13 -18.47
N THR A 21 -1.56 5.54 -18.36
CA THR A 21 -1.97 6.75 -17.67
C THR A 21 -3.37 6.55 -17.12
N THR A 22 -3.91 7.57 -16.49
CA THR A 22 -5.33 7.63 -16.11
C THR A 22 -6.28 7.85 -17.30
N ALA A 23 -5.94 7.33 -18.49
CA ALA A 23 -6.62 7.55 -19.76
C ALA A 23 -6.69 9.05 -20.16
N ARG A 24 -5.64 9.84 -19.82
CA ARG A 24 -5.53 11.25 -20.20
C ARG A 24 -4.39 11.44 -21.19
N GLU A 25 -4.61 12.35 -22.11
CA GLU A 25 -3.56 12.89 -22.95
C GLU A 25 -2.96 14.14 -22.29
N TYR A 26 -1.64 14.22 -22.34
CA TYR A 26 -0.88 15.36 -21.83
C TYR A 26 -0.16 16.07 -22.97
N ARG A 27 0.08 17.38 -22.78
CA ARG A 27 0.76 18.23 -23.75
C ARG A 27 2.11 18.72 -23.21
N ASN A 28 2.96 19.18 -24.10
CA ASN A 28 4.25 19.80 -23.74
C ASN A 28 5.16 18.93 -22.86
N LEU A 29 5.10 17.62 -23.02
CA LEU A 29 5.96 16.72 -22.26
C LEU A 29 7.40 16.77 -22.76
N SER A 30 8.35 16.74 -21.83
CA SER A 30 9.77 16.67 -22.11
C SER A 30 10.11 15.44 -22.95
N GLN A 31 10.89 15.66 -24.03
CA GLN A 31 11.31 14.62 -24.94
C GLN A 31 12.69 14.06 -24.55
N PRO A 32 13.01 12.80 -24.87
CA PRO A 32 14.30 12.20 -24.55
C PRO A 32 15.40 12.75 -25.49
N THR A 33 16.23 13.65 -24.97
CA THR A 33 17.29 14.34 -25.72
C THR A 33 18.67 14.21 -25.09
N HIS A 34 18.79 13.66 -23.88
CA HIS A 34 20.02 13.55 -23.13
C HIS A 34 20.51 12.11 -23.00
N ILE A 35 21.82 11.94 -22.93
CA ILE A 35 22.50 10.68 -22.60
C ILE A 35 22.68 10.65 -21.08
N MET A 36 22.44 9.48 -20.46
CA MET A 36 22.59 9.29 -19.02
C MET A 36 24.03 8.99 -18.62
N ALA A 37 24.53 9.68 -17.60
CA ALA A 37 25.71 9.34 -16.82
C ALA A 37 25.30 8.94 -15.40
N VAL A 38 26.12 8.11 -14.74
CA VAL A 38 25.86 7.64 -13.38
C VAL A 38 27.07 7.91 -12.51
N ASP A 39 26.83 8.49 -11.35
CA ASP A 39 27.81 8.65 -10.26
C ASP A 39 27.35 7.78 -9.09
N ASP A 40 28.03 6.64 -8.90
CA ASP A 40 27.70 5.68 -7.84
C ASP A 40 28.25 6.13 -6.49
N ASP A 41 27.57 5.74 -5.38
CA ASP A 41 28.01 5.94 -4.00
C ASP A 41 28.32 7.40 -3.62
N ALA A 42 27.55 8.34 -4.13
CA ALA A 42 27.64 9.73 -3.70
C ALA A 42 27.39 9.83 -2.18
N LEU A 43 28.26 10.57 -1.49
CA LEU A 43 28.19 10.79 -0.06
C LEU A 43 27.20 11.91 0.26
N VAL A 44 26.19 11.61 1.07
CA VAL A 44 25.16 12.56 1.48
C VAL A 44 25.27 12.78 2.99
N PRO A 45 25.93 13.87 3.45
CA PRO A 45 26.08 14.14 4.86
C PRO A 45 24.76 14.63 5.47
N MET A 46 24.39 14.03 6.60
CA MET A 46 23.25 14.45 7.41
C MET A 46 23.70 15.44 8.47
N ARG A 47 22.75 16.23 9.02
CA ARG A 47 23.00 17.26 10.05
C ARG A 47 23.63 16.72 11.33
N ASP A 48 23.44 15.45 11.64
CA ASP A 48 23.99 14.76 12.80
C ASP A 48 25.36 14.10 12.56
N GLY A 49 25.95 14.30 11.36
CA GLY A 49 27.23 13.76 10.98
C GLY A 49 27.20 12.34 10.40
N VAL A 50 26.03 11.69 10.37
CA VAL A 50 25.86 10.42 9.65
C VAL A 50 25.91 10.69 8.14
N THR A 51 26.44 9.74 7.37
CA THR A 51 26.49 9.84 5.91
C THR A 51 25.61 8.77 5.28
N LEU A 52 24.66 9.18 4.45
CA LEU A 52 23.92 8.28 3.58
C LEU A 52 24.64 8.08 2.26
N LEU A 53 24.27 7.05 1.53
CA LEU A 53 24.77 6.76 0.18
C LEU A 53 23.64 6.92 -0.83
N ALA A 54 23.96 7.52 -1.98
CA ALA A 54 23.07 7.66 -3.12
C ALA A 54 23.78 7.34 -4.43
N ASP A 55 23.03 6.84 -5.41
CA ASP A 55 23.46 6.77 -6.81
C ASP A 55 22.77 7.91 -7.57
N VAL A 56 23.57 8.72 -8.29
CA VAL A 56 23.10 9.90 -9.01
C VAL A 56 23.09 9.61 -10.50
N HIS A 57 21.91 9.50 -11.07
CA HIS A 57 21.70 9.34 -12.51
C HIS A 57 21.40 10.72 -13.09
N ARG A 58 22.23 11.22 -14.02
CA ARG A 58 22.09 12.58 -14.54
C ARG A 58 22.39 12.66 -16.02
N PRO A 59 21.94 13.73 -16.72
CA PRO A 59 22.45 14.03 -18.06
C PRO A 59 23.97 14.09 -18.06
N ALA A 60 24.59 13.51 -19.08
CA ALA A 60 26.05 13.52 -19.25
C ALA A 60 26.59 14.92 -19.61
N GLU A 61 25.74 15.75 -20.22
CA GLU A 61 26.03 17.12 -20.58
C GLU A 61 26.10 18.02 -19.33
N LEU A 62 26.99 18.99 -19.36
CA LEU A 62 27.05 20.00 -18.31
C LEU A 62 25.78 20.87 -18.32
N GLY A 63 25.16 21.00 -17.18
CA GLY A 63 23.93 21.78 -17.03
C GLY A 63 23.37 21.71 -15.62
N ARG A 64 22.31 22.47 -15.38
CA ARG A 64 21.52 22.41 -14.14
C ARG A 64 20.14 21.95 -14.48
N TYR A 65 19.73 20.87 -13.85
CA TYR A 65 18.48 20.17 -14.13
C TYR A 65 17.61 20.06 -12.87
N PRO A 66 16.29 19.96 -13.01
CA PRO A 66 15.43 19.58 -11.90
C PRO A 66 15.77 18.18 -11.42
N VAL A 67 15.57 17.94 -10.13
CA VAL A 67 15.97 16.70 -9.46
C VAL A 67 14.75 15.91 -9.03
N LEU A 68 14.75 14.61 -9.26
CA LEU A 68 13.84 13.65 -8.65
C LEU A 68 14.62 12.83 -7.63
N VAL A 69 14.14 12.81 -6.38
CA VAL A 69 14.74 12.06 -5.29
C VAL A 69 13.84 10.86 -4.95
N ALA A 70 14.45 9.71 -4.78
CA ALA A 70 13.81 8.49 -4.31
C ALA A 70 14.66 7.87 -3.18
N ALA A 71 14.08 7.56 -2.03
CA ALA A 71 14.80 7.01 -0.90
C ALA A 71 14.06 5.82 -0.27
N SER A 72 14.79 4.75 0.06
CA SER A 72 14.22 3.57 0.73
C SER A 72 15.31 2.72 1.39
N PRO A 73 14.95 1.70 2.20
CA PRO A 73 15.89 0.72 2.69
C PRO A 73 16.33 -0.29 1.62
N TYR A 74 15.66 -0.35 0.46
CA TYR A 74 15.96 -1.33 -0.59
C TYR A 74 17.28 -0.98 -1.28
N PRO A 75 18.09 -1.99 -1.68
CA PRO A 75 19.35 -1.71 -2.36
C PRO A 75 19.15 -0.82 -3.60
N ARG A 76 19.78 0.37 -3.62
CA ARG A 76 19.67 1.30 -4.73
C ARG A 76 20.16 0.72 -6.06
N GLN A 77 21.13 -0.21 -5.99
CA GLN A 77 21.72 -0.86 -7.16
C GLN A 77 20.73 -1.72 -7.95
N ILE A 78 19.67 -2.23 -7.32
CA ILE A 78 18.64 -3.02 -8.01
C ILE A 78 17.54 -2.17 -8.64
N GLN A 79 17.42 -0.89 -8.28
CA GLN A 79 16.31 -0.04 -8.71
C GLN A 79 16.26 0.19 -10.22
N ASN A 80 17.39 0.10 -10.91
CA ASN A 80 17.49 0.25 -12.36
C ASN A 80 17.69 -1.08 -13.11
N LEU A 81 17.34 -2.21 -12.51
CA LEU A 81 17.43 -3.51 -13.19
C LEU A 81 16.45 -3.63 -14.36
N GLY A 82 15.45 -2.78 -14.43
CA GLY A 82 14.47 -2.77 -15.51
C GLY A 82 13.55 -3.97 -15.52
N ALA A 83 13.40 -4.67 -14.38
CA ALA A 83 12.57 -5.84 -14.24
C ALA A 83 11.38 -5.56 -13.32
N PRO A 84 10.19 -6.15 -13.58
CA PRO A 84 9.01 -6.06 -12.74
C PRO A 84 9.18 -6.94 -11.50
N ALA A 85 10.07 -6.58 -10.62
CA ALA A 85 10.23 -7.28 -9.36
C ALA A 85 9.81 -6.36 -8.22
N GLY A 86 9.12 -6.90 -7.23
CA GLY A 86 8.88 -6.18 -5.98
C GLY A 86 10.17 -5.55 -5.46
N PHE A 87 10.07 -4.36 -4.87
CA PHE A 87 11.17 -3.50 -4.40
C PHE A 87 11.94 -2.73 -5.49
N ILE A 88 11.58 -2.83 -6.78
CA ILE A 88 12.05 -1.94 -7.85
C ILE A 88 10.99 -0.85 -8.03
N GLU A 89 11.03 0.16 -7.19
CA GLU A 89 9.93 1.08 -6.96
C GLU A 89 10.35 2.56 -7.01
N ALA A 90 11.63 2.85 -7.28
CA ALA A 90 12.16 4.22 -7.33
C ALA A 90 11.76 5.01 -8.59
N GLY A 91 11.18 4.36 -9.58
CA GLY A 91 10.99 4.90 -10.92
C GLY A 91 12.18 4.56 -11.86
N ALA A 92 12.01 4.79 -13.15
CA ALA A 92 13.01 4.46 -14.16
C ALA A 92 13.93 5.64 -14.45
N SER A 93 15.19 5.58 -14.02
CA SER A 93 16.18 6.62 -14.32
C SER A 93 16.37 6.78 -15.82
N ASP A 94 16.35 5.70 -16.59
CA ASP A 94 16.48 5.68 -18.04
C ASP A 94 15.24 6.25 -18.78
N PHE A 95 14.15 6.49 -18.07
CA PHE A 95 12.99 7.25 -18.56
C PHE A 95 13.14 8.75 -18.27
N PHE A 96 13.48 9.12 -17.02
CA PHE A 96 13.48 10.51 -16.58
C PHE A 96 14.75 11.27 -17.02
N VAL A 97 15.92 10.64 -16.91
CA VAL A 97 17.20 11.33 -17.18
C VAL A 97 17.33 11.78 -18.64
N PRO A 98 16.99 10.95 -19.64
CA PRO A 98 16.99 11.42 -21.04
C PRO A 98 16.05 12.61 -21.28
N ARG A 99 15.06 12.82 -20.41
CA ARG A 99 14.10 13.94 -20.47
C ARG A 99 14.53 15.17 -19.66
N GLY A 100 15.82 15.22 -19.29
CA GLY A 100 16.41 16.38 -18.62
C GLY A 100 16.07 16.47 -17.13
N TYR A 101 16.11 15.36 -16.44
CA TYR A 101 16.06 15.26 -14.98
C TYR A 101 17.35 14.67 -14.44
N VAL A 102 17.69 15.00 -13.21
CA VAL A 102 18.59 14.18 -12.39
C VAL A 102 17.73 13.28 -11.53
N HIS A 103 18.06 12.00 -11.45
CA HIS A 103 17.38 11.05 -10.57
C HIS A 103 18.36 10.54 -9.53
N VAL A 104 18.10 10.89 -8.27
CA VAL A 104 18.89 10.50 -7.09
C VAL A 104 18.18 9.37 -6.38
N ILE A 105 18.82 8.21 -6.31
CA ILE A 105 18.29 7.05 -5.58
C ILE A 105 19.16 6.84 -4.35
N ALA A 106 18.60 7.10 -3.16
CA ALA A 106 19.31 7.04 -1.89
C ALA A 106 18.87 5.85 -1.04
N ASN A 107 19.75 5.38 -0.18
CA ASN A 107 19.41 4.43 0.87
C ASN A 107 19.18 5.13 2.20
N CYS A 108 18.13 4.71 2.89
CA CYS A 108 17.84 5.14 4.25
C CYS A 108 18.98 4.78 5.21
N ARG A 109 19.03 5.48 6.33
CA ARG A 109 19.97 5.27 7.43
C ARG A 109 20.09 3.78 7.80
N GLY A 110 21.32 3.29 7.97
CA GLY A 110 21.60 1.92 8.39
C GLY A 110 21.37 0.85 7.32
N THR A 111 21.13 1.25 6.05
CA THR A 111 20.88 0.31 4.97
C THR A 111 21.85 0.49 3.81
N SER A 112 22.19 -0.61 3.12
CA SER A 112 22.93 -0.63 1.85
C SER A 112 24.22 0.21 1.84
N GLY A 113 24.91 0.25 2.97
CA GLY A 113 26.16 1.00 3.14
C GLY A 113 25.97 2.41 3.70
N SER A 114 24.77 2.93 3.80
CA SER A 114 24.46 4.16 4.56
C SER A 114 24.78 3.97 6.04
N GLY A 115 25.35 5.00 6.67
CA GLY A 115 25.68 5.01 8.09
C GLY A 115 24.47 5.00 9.02
N GLY A 116 24.73 4.86 10.32
CA GLY A 116 23.70 4.87 11.36
C GLY A 116 22.93 3.56 11.49
N THR A 117 21.73 3.61 12.08
CA THR A 117 20.85 2.45 12.33
C THR A 117 19.47 2.71 11.75
N PHE A 118 18.89 1.73 11.10
CA PHE A 118 17.56 1.80 10.51
C PHE A 118 16.47 1.90 11.59
N GLY A 119 15.61 2.90 11.47
CA GLY A 119 14.57 3.21 12.46
C GLY A 119 13.14 2.85 12.06
N PHE A 120 12.91 2.52 10.79
CA PHE A 120 11.63 2.14 10.21
C PHE A 120 10.57 3.24 10.36
N PHE A 121 10.67 4.28 9.55
CA PHE A 121 9.80 5.46 9.53
C PHE A 121 9.81 6.30 10.84
N ASP A 122 10.92 6.30 11.56
CA ASP A 122 11.03 7.09 12.79
C ASP A 122 11.29 8.59 12.54
N GLY A 123 11.24 9.38 13.59
CA GLY A 123 11.49 10.82 13.50
C GLY A 123 12.89 11.18 13.00
N GLN A 124 13.87 10.28 13.11
CA GLN A 124 15.20 10.53 12.55
C GLN A 124 15.21 10.37 11.03
N GLU A 125 14.51 9.35 10.49
CA GLU A 125 14.38 9.16 9.05
C GLU A 125 13.70 10.37 8.39
N ARG A 126 12.69 10.96 9.02
CA ARG A 126 12.07 12.22 8.53
C ARG A 126 13.09 13.35 8.38
N ARG A 127 13.95 13.56 9.38
CA ARG A 127 14.99 14.59 9.32
C ARG A 127 16.02 14.30 8.23
N ASP A 128 16.35 13.03 8.03
CA ASP A 128 17.25 12.62 6.95
C ASP A 128 16.66 12.93 5.58
N MET A 129 15.34 12.74 5.39
CA MET A 129 14.67 13.05 4.11
C MET A 129 14.69 14.55 3.82
N HIS A 130 14.54 15.41 4.83
CA HIS A 130 14.75 16.86 4.67
C HIS A 130 16.18 17.16 4.20
N ASP A 131 17.18 16.61 4.86
CA ASP A 131 18.59 16.87 4.56
C ASP A 131 18.99 16.35 3.18
N LEU A 132 18.44 15.20 2.76
CA LEU A 132 18.66 14.64 1.44
C LEU A 132 18.12 15.55 0.32
N VAL A 133 16.92 16.12 0.51
CA VAL A 133 16.34 17.08 -0.45
C VAL A 133 17.23 18.33 -0.57
N GLU A 134 17.66 18.92 0.54
CA GLU A 134 18.50 20.11 0.55
C GLU A 134 19.90 19.83 -0.02
N TRP A 135 20.47 18.66 0.29
CA TRP A 135 21.72 18.23 -0.33
C TRP A 135 21.59 18.14 -1.86
N ALA A 136 20.53 17.52 -2.35
CA ALA A 136 20.30 17.38 -3.79
C ALA A 136 20.10 18.74 -4.48
N ALA A 137 19.42 19.67 -3.85
CA ALA A 137 19.22 21.02 -4.34
C ALA A 137 20.54 21.83 -4.46
N ALA A 138 21.46 21.61 -3.52
CA ALA A 138 22.75 22.32 -3.48
C ALA A 138 23.81 21.81 -4.46
N GLN A 139 23.55 20.71 -5.17
CA GLN A 139 24.54 20.11 -6.07
C GLN A 139 24.78 20.95 -7.34
N PRO A 140 25.99 20.92 -7.92
CA PRO A 140 26.34 21.71 -9.13
C PRO A 140 25.44 21.42 -10.34
N TRP A 141 24.92 20.20 -10.44
CA TRP A 141 24.04 19.75 -11.52
C TRP A 141 22.54 20.05 -11.25
N SER A 142 22.21 20.59 -10.08
CA SER A 142 20.83 20.91 -9.69
C SER A 142 20.47 22.36 -10.05
N ASN A 143 19.23 22.58 -10.50
CA ASN A 143 18.66 23.92 -10.66
C ASN A 143 17.91 24.41 -9.41
N GLY A 144 17.93 23.64 -8.32
CA GLY A 144 17.26 23.95 -7.06
C GLY A 144 15.78 23.52 -6.99
N ASN A 145 15.20 22.98 -8.06
CA ASN A 145 13.85 22.43 -8.03
C ASN A 145 13.91 20.92 -7.78
N VAL A 146 13.46 20.48 -6.62
CA VAL A 146 13.47 19.07 -6.24
C VAL A 146 12.04 18.54 -6.15
N GLY A 147 11.79 17.39 -6.77
CA GLY A 147 10.62 16.57 -6.58
C GLY A 147 10.98 15.24 -5.96
N MET A 148 10.02 14.55 -5.39
CA MET A 148 10.23 13.17 -4.91
C MET A 148 9.25 12.22 -5.58
N VAL A 149 9.75 11.01 -5.87
CA VAL A 149 9.07 10.00 -6.67
C VAL A 149 9.28 8.62 -6.06
N GLY A 150 8.31 7.74 -6.17
CA GLY A 150 8.45 6.35 -5.73
C GLY A 150 7.16 5.76 -5.19
N ILE A 151 7.19 4.44 -5.03
CA ILE A 151 6.07 3.61 -4.60
C ILE A 151 6.39 2.99 -3.25
N SER A 152 5.38 2.63 -2.47
CA SER A 152 5.50 1.87 -1.24
C SER A 152 6.38 2.59 -0.21
N TYR A 153 7.53 2.03 0.18
CA TYR A 153 8.45 2.70 1.10
C TYR A 153 8.94 4.06 0.55
N PHE A 154 9.26 4.11 -0.74
CA PHE A 154 9.62 5.36 -1.40
C PHE A 154 8.50 6.42 -1.38
N ALA A 155 7.24 6.02 -1.26
CA ALA A 155 6.13 6.95 -1.08
C ALA A 155 6.06 7.46 0.37
N GLY A 156 6.36 6.62 1.36
CA GLY A 156 6.48 7.00 2.77
C GLY A 156 7.53 8.10 2.96
N THR A 157 8.73 7.90 2.43
CA THR A 157 9.85 8.87 2.54
C THR A 157 9.56 10.21 1.87
N GLN A 158 8.72 10.27 0.83
CA GLN A 158 8.25 11.53 0.24
C GLN A 158 7.39 12.32 1.23
N MET A 159 6.47 11.65 1.93
CA MET A 159 5.65 12.29 2.95
C MET A 159 6.49 12.69 4.17
N GLU A 160 7.49 11.89 4.55
CA GLU A 160 8.46 12.27 5.58
C GLU A 160 9.18 13.57 5.25
N ALA A 161 9.69 13.71 4.03
CA ALA A 161 10.28 14.96 3.57
C ALA A 161 9.26 16.11 3.58
N ALA A 162 8.06 15.88 3.06
CA ALA A 162 7.06 16.92 2.90
C ALA A 162 6.57 17.50 4.24
N VAL A 163 6.43 16.69 5.29
CA VAL A 163 6.06 17.17 6.64
C VAL A 163 7.17 17.95 7.33
N GLU A 164 8.43 17.72 6.96
CA GLU A 164 9.60 18.48 7.42
C GLU A 164 9.85 19.75 6.60
N ARG A 165 9.14 19.95 5.48
CA ARG A 165 9.07 21.18 4.69
C ARG A 165 10.42 21.73 4.20
N PRO A 166 11.28 20.92 3.53
CA PRO A 166 12.52 21.44 2.97
C PRO A 166 12.23 22.51 1.90
N PRO A 167 12.90 23.68 1.92
CA PRO A 167 12.58 24.80 1.04
C PRO A 167 12.65 24.51 -0.45
N HIS A 168 13.47 23.56 -0.86
CA HIS A 168 13.66 23.22 -2.27
C HIS A 168 12.72 22.11 -2.77
N LEU A 169 11.92 21.48 -1.91
CA LEU A 169 10.89 20.53 -2.34
C LEU A 169 9.73 21.26 -3.03
N LYS A 170 9.44 20.89 -4.27
CA LYS A 170 8.43 21.58 -5.11
C LYS A 170 7.19 20.74 -5.40
N ALA A 171 7.31 19.43 -5.45
CA ALA A 171 6.19 18.52 -5.67
C ALA A 171 6.56 17.09 -5.26
N ILE A 172 5.57 16.29 -4.87
CA ILE A 172 5.74 14.86 -4.59
C ILE A 172 4.69 14.03 -5.31
N MET A 173 5.02 12.76 -5.58
CA MET A 173 4.11 11.78 -6.18
C MET A 173 4.19 10.44 -5.41
N PRO A 174 3.66 10.38 -4.20
CA PRO A 174 3.65 9.18 -3.37
C PRO A 174 2.55 8.21 -3.83
N ILE A 175 2.95 7.09 -4.39
CA ILE A 175 2.03 6.04 -4.87
C ILE A 175 2.09 4.83 -3.94
N ALA A 176 0.93 4.32 -3.53
CA ALA A 176 0.79 3.16 -2.65
C ALA A 176 1.68 3.26 -1.40
N GLY A 177 1.57 4.37 -0.67
CA GLY A 177 2.43 4.67 0.48
C GLY A 177 1.91 4.11 1.80
N THR A 178 2.85 3.88 2.73
CA THR A 178 2.59 3.67 4.15
C THR A 178 2.80 4.99 4.89
N PHE A 179 1.77 5.48 5.58
CA PHE A 179 1.82 6.76 6.32
C PHE A 179 1.50 6.62 7.81
N ASP A 180 1.19 5.41 8.26
CA ASP A 180 1.02 5.04 9.65
C ASP A 180 1.49 3.59 9.82
N LEU A 181 2.63 3.40 10.46
CA LEU A 181 3.22 2.08 10.58
C LEU A 181 2.38 1.13 11.45
N TYR A 182 1.68 1.67 12.48
CA TYR A 182 0.79 0.86 13.31
C TYR A 182 -0.29 0.18 12.47
N GLU A 183 -0.96 0.94 11.62
CA GLU A 183 -2.03 0.39 10.78
C GLU A 183 -1.53 -0.57 9.72
N SER A 184 -0.33 -0.34 9.17
CA SER A 184 0.28 -1.27 8.20
C SER A 184 0.75 -2.57 8.83
N ALA A 185 1.18 -2.51 10.10
CA ALA A 185 1.77 -3.66 10.78
C ALA A 185 0.75 -4.46 11.60
N THR A 186 -0.33 -3.83 12.09
CA THR A 186 -1.21 -4.46 13.09
C THR A 186 -2.70 -4.47 12.75
N HIS A 187 -3.16 -3.90 11.69
CA HIS A 187 -4.56 -3.88 11.24
C HIS A 187 -5.59 -3.96 12.41
N HIS A 188 -5.74 -2.85 13.15
CA HIS A 188 -6.60 -2.75 14.36
C HIS A 188 -6.25 -3.80 15.44
N GLY A 189 -4.95 -3.98 15.73
CA GLY A 189 -4.44 -4.84 16.79
C GLY A 189 -4.19 -6.29 16.39
N LEU A 190 -4.39 -6.66 15.15
CA LEU A 190 -4.01 -7.95 14.60
C LEU A 190 -2.69 -7.81 13.84
N MET A 191 -1.59 -8.31 14.41
CA MET A 191 -0.28 -8.23 13.77
C MET A 191 -0.30 -8.93 12.40
N SER A 192 0.03 -8.19 11.36
CA SER A 192 0.23 -8.71 10.00
C SER A 192 1.55 -9.50 9.91
N SER A 193 1.57 -10.68 10.51
CA SER A 193 2.78 -11.52 10.60
C SER A 193 3.25 -12.01 9.24
N GLY A 194 2.32 -12.24 8.30
CA GLY A 194 2.61 -12.62 6.93
C GLY A 194 3.29 -11.52 6.10
N PHE A 195 3.26 -10.28 6.57
CA PHE A 195 3.98 -9.15 5.98
C PHE A 195 5.20 -8.73 6.82
N VAL A 196 4.99 -8.37 8.09
CA VAL A 196 6.05 -7.76 8.93
C VAL A 196 7.25 -8.69 9.06
N THR A 197 7.02 -9.97 9.31
CA THR A 197 8.10 -10.94 9.52
C THR A 197 8.96 -11.12 8.27
N PRO A 198 8.42 -11.49 7.09
CA PRO A 198 9.23 -11.64 5.89
C PRO A 198 9.83 -10.31 5.41
N PHE A 199 9.15 -9.18 5.62
CA PHE A 199 9.63 -7.86 5.22
C PHE A 199 10.91 -7.48 5.98
N LEU A 200 10.87 -7.45 7.31
CA LEU A 200 12.04 -7.08 8.13
C LEU A 200 13.20 -8.04 7.89
N PHE A 201 12.92 -9.33 7.79
CA PHE A 201 13.94 -10.33 7.50
C PHE A 201 14.59 -10.09 6.13
N MET A 202 13.79 -9.82 5.12
CA MET A 202 14.28 -9.55 3.77
C MET A 202 15.15 -8.27 3.73
N ILE A 203 14.72 -7.19 4.37
CA ILE A 203 15.51 -5.96 4.41
C ILE A 203 16.84 -6.22 5.14
N GLY A 204 16.82 -6.91 6.29
CA GLY A 204 18.03 -7.28 7.02
C GLY A 204 19.03 -8.05 6.17
N MET A 205 18.55 -8.93 5.30
CA MET A 205 19.39 -9.74 4.42
C MET A 205 19.88 -9.02 3.18
N THR A 206 19.02 -8.20 2.57
CA THR A 206 19.32 -7.53 1.30
C THR A 206 20.04 -6.19 1.48
N SER A 207 19.79 -5.54 2.61
CA SER A 207 20.27 -4.18 2.90
C SER A 207 21.23 -4.10 4.07
N GLY A 208 21.72 -5.23 4.56
CA GLY A 208 22.76 -5.26 5.58
C GLY A 208 24.02 -4.47 5.17
N ARG A 209 24.85 -4.11 6.16
CA ARG A 209 25.94 -3.13 6.07
C ARG A 209 26.94 -3.29 4.90
N THR A 210 26.98 -4.45 4.23
CA THR A 210 27.95 -4.68 3.15
C THR A 210 27.26 -5.15 1.88
N ASN A 211 27.02 -4.22 0.99
CA ASN A 211 26.37 -4.45 -0.29
C ASN A 211 27.27 -4.99 -1.41
N LYS A 212 28.28 -5.78 -1.10
CA LYS A 212 29.14 -6.38 -2.13
C LYS A 212 28.39 -7.34 -3.06
N LEU A 213 27.27 -7.90 -2.61
CA LEU A 213 26.42 -8.82 -3.40
C LEU A 213 25.77 -8.17 -4.62
N TRP A 214 25.49 -6.86 -4.57
CA TRP A 214 24.72 -6.15 -5.60
C TRP A 214 25.59 -5.39 -6.60
N ARG A 215 26.89 -5.70 -6.68
CA ARG A 215 27.85 -5.02 -7.55
C ARG A 215 28.59 -5.99 -8.48
N GLY A 216 29.06 -5.45 -9.59
CA GLY A 216 29.90 -6.16 -10.54
C GLY A 216 29.15 -7.16 -11.41
N LYS A 217 29.87 -8.19 -11.88
CA LYS A 217 29.35 -9.14 -12.88
C LYS A 217 28.08 -9.89 -12.47
N LEU A 218 27.82 -10.06 -11.16
CA LEU A 218 26.61 -10.75 -10.69
C LEU A 218 25.35 -9.91 -10.98
N ILE A 219 25.39 -8.61 -10.71
CA ILE A 219 24.27 -7.73 -10.99
C ILE A 219 24.03 -7.58 -12.49
N GLU A 220 25.10 -7.53 -13.29
CA GLU A 220 25.01 -7.50 -14.75
C GLU A 220 24.37 -8.78 -15.32
N ALA A 221 24.78 -9.94 -14.78
CA ALA A 221 24.19 -11.22 -15.15
C ALA A 221 22.71 -11.33 -14.74
N MET A 222 22.35 -10.87 -13.53
CA MET A 222 20.96 -10.79 -13.09
C MET A 222 20.14 -9.85 -13.97
N ARG A 223 20.67 -8.68 -14.31
CA ARG A 223 20.03 -7.73 -15.24
C ARG A 223 19.75 -8.39 -16.60
N ALA A 224 20.78 -9.00 -17.20
CA ALA A 224 20.65 -9.69 -18.47
C ALA A 224 19.60 -10.82 -18.43
N LEU A 225 19.56 -11.56 -17.32
CA LEU A 225 18.59 -12.63 -17.10
C LEU A 225 17.15 -12.08 -17.00
N LEU A 226 16.94 -11.06 -16.17
CA LEU A 226 15.63 -10.44 -15.93
C LEU A 226 15.10 -9.71 -17.17
N LEU A 227 15.96 -9.14 -17.99
CA LEU A 227 15.59 -8.50 -19.25
C LEU A 227 15.40 -9.50 -20.41
N SER A 228 15.72 -10.78 -20.22
CA SER A 228 15.48 -11.78 -21.28
C SER A 228 13.96 -11.93 -21.53
N PRO A 229 13.49 -11.96 -22.80
CA PRO A 229 12.08 -11.88 -23.13
C PRO A 229 11.21 -12.94 -22.44
N GLY A 230 11.72 -14.17 -22.27
CA GLY A 230 10.99 -15.27 -21.66
C GLY A 230 10.80 -15.11 -20.13
N ILE A 231 11.78 -14.51 -19.47
CA ILE A 231 11.72 -14.25 -18.02
C ILE A 231 10.94 -12.97 -17.77
N HIS A 232 11.20 -11.92 -18.53
CA HIS A 232 10.46 -10.67 -18.46
C HIS A 232 8.95 -10.91 -18.55
N LYS A 233 8.50 -11.69 -19.54
CA LYS A 233 7.10 -12.07 -19.70
C LYS A 233 6.51 -12.82 -18.50
N LYS A 234 7.30 -13.64 -17.80
CA LYS A 234 6.85 -14.34 -16.58
C LYS A 234 6.67 -13.39 -15.40
N PHE A 235 7.51 -12.36 -15.31
CA PHE A 235 7.41 -11.35 -14.26
C PHE A 235 6.33 -10.32 -14.54
N GLU A 236 5.93 -10.10 -15.78
CA GLU A 236 4.82 -9.21 -16.16
C GLU A 236 3.50 -9.54 -15.45
N HIS A 237 3.30 -10.80 -15.09
CA HIS A 237 2.11 -11.29 -14.41
C HIS A 237 2.39 -11.88 -13.03
N ALA A 238 3.61 -11.78 -12.53
CA ALA A 238 3.98 -12.38 -11.26
C ALA A 238 3.60 -11.46 -10.10
N ASN A 239 2.46 -11.71 -9.49
CA ASN A 239 1.97 -11.09 -8.25
C ASN A 239 2.87 -11.37 -7.05
N GLY A 240 4.13 -10.95 -7.10
CA GLY A 240 5.08 -11.13 -6.01
C GLY A 240 5.58 -12.56 -5.76
N GLU A 241 5.11 -13.58 -6.50
CA GLU A 241 5.53 -14.98 -6.27
C GLU A 241 7.03 -15.21 -6.51
N ALA A 242 7.61 -14.51 -7.48
CA ALA A 242 9.05 -14.57 -7.70
C ALA A 242 9.84 -13.88 -6.58
N ALA A 243 9.34 -12.78 -6.04
CA ALA A 243 9.91 -12.13 -4.86
C ALA A 243 9.85 -13.05 -3.64
N ILE A 244 8.72 -13.73 -3.42
CA ILE A 244 8.56 -14.73 -2.35
C ILE A 244 9.49 -15.92 -2.55
N ALA A 245 9.66 -16.43 -3.78
CA ALA A 245 10.59 -17.51 -4.06
C ALA A 245 12.05 -17.09 -3.81
N GLY A 246 12.44 -15.88 -4.23
CA GLY A 246 13.74 -15.29 -3.93
C GLY A 246 13.96 -15.12 -2.43
N LEU A 247 12.95 -14.63 -1.71
CA LEU A 247 12.95 -14.50 -0.26
C LEU A 247 13.20 -15.83 0.45
N LYS A 248 12.52 -16.91 0.05
CA LYS A 248 12.75 -18.26 0.61
C LYS A 248 14.18 -18.76 0.46
N VAL A 249 14.89 -18.34 -0.58
CA VAL A 249 16.31 -18.63 -0.75
C VAL A 249 17.14 -17.76 0.19
N LEU A 250 16.86 -16.47 0.24
CA LEU A 250 17.54 -15.51 1.10
C LEU A 250 17.41 -15.85 2.58
N LEU A 251 16.26 -16.32 3.05
CA LEU A 251 16.01 -16.77 4.43
C LEU A 251 16.91 -17.91 4.91
N LYS A 252 17.66 -18.54 4.01
CA LYS A 252 18.66 -19.57 4.36
C LYS A 252 20.07 -19.01 4.60
N LEU A 253 20.28 -17.72 4.32
CA LEU A 253 21.56 -17.05 4.52
C LEU A 253 21.65 -16.47 5.93
N HIS A 254 22.87 -16.40 6.45
CA HIS A 254 23.12 -15.73 7.73
C HIS A 254 22.97 -14.22 7.57
N HIS A 255 22.29 -13.55 8.52
CA HIS A 255 22.14 -12.10 8.57
C HIS A 255 22.50 -11.56 9.96
N ASP A 256 22.82 -10.29 10.05
CA ASP A 256 22.98 -9.59 11.31
C ASP A 256 21.57 -9.34 11.90
N PRO A 257 21.23 -9.84 13.09
CA PRO A 257 19.91 -9.68 13.67
C PRO A 257 19.56 -8.23 14.02
N HIS A 258 20.54 -7.38 14.32
CA HIS A 258 20.32 -5.99 14.71
C HIS A 258 20.33 -5.06 13.49
N PRO A 259 19.37 -4.11 13.32
CA PRO A 259 18.21 -3.80 14.20
C PRO A 259 16.93 -4.59 13.86
N TRP A 260 16.96 -5.54 12.96
CA TRP A 260 15.79 -6.18 12.35
C TRP A 260 14.98 -7.00 13.34
N ASP A 261 15.67 -7.81 14.14
CA ASP A 261 15.03 -8.62 15.18
C ASP A 261 14.50 -7.73 16.32
N ASP A 262 15.18 -6.63 16.64
CA ASP A 262 14.71 -5.65 17.62
C ASP A 262 13.43 -4.95 17.16
N LEU A 263 13.35 -4.52 15.89
CA LEU A 263 12.17 -3.94 15.30
C LEU A 263 11.01 -4.95 15.25
N TRP A 264 11.31 -6.19 14.89
CA TRP A 264 10.28 -7.25 14.90
C TRP A 264 9.73 -7.48 16.31
N ARG A 265 10.59 -7.54 17.33
CA ARG A 265 10.20 -7.72 18.73
C ARG A 265 9.39 -6.53 19.24
N ALA A 266 9.78 -5.30 18.89
CA ALA A 266 9.05 -4.08 19.20
C ALA A 266 7.60 -4.17 18.68
N ILE A 267 7.43 -4.54 17.41
CA ILE A 267 6.11 -4.68 16.77
C ILE A 267 5.32 -5.85 17.34
N ALA A 268 5.95 -7.00 17.50
CA ALA A 268 5.26 -8.23 17.85
C ALA A 268 4.87 -8.33 19.34
N ALA A 269 5.63 -7.69 20.25
CA ALA A 269 5.51 -7.92 21.67
C ALA A 269 5.62 -6.68 22.56
N GLU A 270 6.49 -5.72 22.25
CA GLU A 270 6.79 -4.63 23.17
C GLU A 270 5.76 -3.49 23.08
N HIS A 271 5.20 -3.26 21.87
CA HIS A 271 4.21 -2.21 21.61
C HIS A 271 2.89 -2.78 21.06
N PRO A 272 2.13 -3.57 21.87
CA PRO A 272 0.91 -4.24 21.40
C PRO A 272 -0.26 -3.28 21.15
N PHE A 273 -0.14 -2.04 21.61
CA PHE A 273 -1.14 -0.98 21.46
C PHE A 273 -0.50 0.24 20.83
N ARG A 274 -1.33 1.11 20.26
CA ARG A 274 -0.89 2.41 19.78
C ARG A 274 -0.40 3.26 20.95
N ASP A 275 0.89 3.53 20.99
CA ASP A 275 1.60 4.30 22.00
C ASP A 275 2.56 5.32 21.36
N ALA A 276 3.41 5.97 22.15
CA ALA A 276 4.36 6.97 21.68
C ALA A 276 5.38 6.43 20.67
N TRP A 277 5.74 5.13 20.73
CA TRP A 277 6.63 4.50 19.77
C TRP A 277 6.00 4.45 18.35
N TRP A 278 4.71 4.13 18.27
CA TRP A 278 3.96 4.15 17.04
C TRP A 278 3.64 5.56 16.54
N GLU A 279 3.36 6.50 17.48
CA GLU A 279 3.08 7.90 17.10
C GLU A 279 4.31 8.59 16.48
N ASP A 280 5.53 8.22 16.88
CA ASP A 280 6.75 8.68 16.19
C ASP A 280 6.84 8.17 14.73
N ARG A 281 6.07 7.12 14.38
CA ARG A 281 5.98 6.47 13.07
C ARG A 281 4.66 6.73 12.36
N ASN A 282 3.92 7.74 12.79
CA ASN A 282 2.61 8.13 12.28
C ASN A 282 2.71 9.47 11.56
N LEU A 283 2.77 9.43 10.23
CA LEU A 283 2.78 10.64 9.40
C LEU A 283 1.37 11.25 9.24
N LEU A 284 0.31 10.45 9.39
CA LEU A 284 -1.06 10.94 9.21
C LEU A 284 -1.39 12.12 10.13
N SER A 285 -0.84 12.14 11.35
CA SER A 285 -1.02 13.24 12.30
C SER A 285 -0.30 14.53 11.92
N LEU A 286 0.59 14.49 10.93
CA LEU A 286 1.43 15.61 10.50
C LEU A 286 1.11 16.12 9.09
N LEU A 287 0.16 15.49 8.38
CA LEU A 287 -0.09 15.78 6.96
C LEU A 287 -0.69 17.18 6.70
N ASP A 288 -1.28 17.82 7.70
CA ASP A 288 -1.69 19.22 7.64
C ASP A 288 -0.52 20.19 7.46
N ARG A 289 0.72 19.75 7.76
CA ARG A 289 1.96 20.54 7.53
C ARG A 289 2.40 20.55 6.07
N VAL A 290 1.88 19.64 5.23
CA VAL A 290 2.27 19.51 3.83
C VAL A 290 1.66 20.63 2.99
N GLU A 291 2.51 21.46 2.39
CA GLU A 291 2.09 22.61 1.56
C GLU A 291 2.42 22.42 0.07
N VAL A 292 3.32 21.50 -0.25
CA VAL A 292 3.71 21.23 -1.64
C VAL A 292 2.59 20.51 -2.41
N PRO A 293 2.53 20.63 -3.74
CA PRO A 293 1.65 19.84 -4.58
C PRO A 293 1.88 18.34 -4.40
N VAL A 294 0.78 17.60 -4.19
CA VAL A 294 0.79 16.15 -3.98
C VAL A 294 -0.04 15.45 -5.04
N TYR A 295 0.54 14.47 -5.70
CA TYR A 295 -0.16 13.49 -6.51
C TYR A 295 -0.14 12.15 -5.79
N ILE A 296 -1.25 11.73 -5.19
CA ILE A 296 -1.37 10.48 -4.44
C ILE A 296 -2.17 9.45 -5.23
N GLY A 297 -1.81 8.18 -5.12
CA GLY A 297 -2.53 7.11 -5.79
C GLY A 297 -2.27 5.74 -5.17
N CYS A 298 -3.12 4.79 -5.52
CA CYS A 298 -2.99 3.37 -5.14
C CYS A 298 -3.80 2.52 -6.12
N ASP A 299 -3.64 1.20 -6.07
CA ASP A 299 -4.55 0.26 -6.70
C ASP A 299 -5.55 -0.33 -5.68
N TRP A 300 -6.69 -0.82 -6.19
CA TRP A 300 -7.76 -1.34 -5.35
C TRP A 300 -7.43 -2.67 -4.67
N GLN A 301 -6.40 -3.38 -5.11
CA GLN A 301 -6.00 -4.67 -4.55
C GLN A 301 -4.99 -4.55 -3.41
N ASN A 302 -4.46 -3.35 -3.17
CA ASN A 302 -3.47 -3.09 -2.13
C ASN A 302 -4.06 -3.07 -0.70
N VAL A 303 -4.98 -3.96 -0.48
CA VAL A 303 -5.64 -4.24 0.80
C VAL A 303 -4.83 -5.29 1.54
N PRO A 304 -4.47 -5.09 2.79
CA PRO A 304 -4.75 -3.96 3.68
C PRO A 304 -3.57 -2.99 3.83
N LEU A 305 -2.47 -3.16 3.09
CA LEU A 305 -1.19 -2.51 3.36
C LEU A 305 -1.18 -1.01 3.05
N HIS A 306 -1.47 -0.62 1.80
CA HIS A 306 -1.29 0.77 1.35
C HIS A 306 -2.61 1.50 1.07
N LEU A 307 -3.63 0.77 0.63
CA LEU A 307 -4.89 1.37 0.22
C LEU A 307 -5.57 2.20 1.33
N PRO A 308 -5.62 1.76 2.61
CA PRO A 308 -6.20 2.54 3.69
C PRO A 308 -5.54 3.91 3.85
N HIS A 309 -4.22 3.97 3.70
CA HIS A 309 -3.44 5.19 3.89
C HIS A 309 -3.71 6.23 2.81
N THR A 310 -4.00 5.80 1.57
CA THR A 310 -4.31 6.72 0.47
C THR A 310 -5.53 7.57 0.78
N PHE A 311 -6.60 6.98 1.30
CA PHE A 311 -7.83 7.72 1.65
C PHE A 311 -7.63 8.60 2.88
N LYS A 312 -6.96 8.09 3.93
CA LYS A 312 -6.66 8.86 5.14
C LYS A 312 -5.73 10.05 4.85
N ALA A 313 -4.74 9.86 3.98
CA ALA A 313 -3.87 10.95 3.55
C ALA A 313 -4.66 11.98 2.73
N HIS A 314 -5.49 11.56 1.78
CA HIS A 314 -6.36 12.46 1.01
C HIS A 314 -7.20 13.37 1.93
N GLU A 315 -7.77 12.82 3.00
CA GLU A 315 -8.58 13.60 3.95
C GLU A 315 -7.75 14.59 4.78
N ARG A 316 -6.49 14.28 5.07
CA ARG A 316 -5.63 15.07 5.95
C ARG A 316 -4.70 16.05 5.25
N LEU A 317 -4.51 15.93 3.94
CA LEU A 317 -3.72 16.87 3.12
C LEU A 317 -4.50 18.18 2.86
N THR A 318 -4.86 18.90 3.93
CA THR A 318 -5.73 20.06 3.86
C THR A 318 -5.03 21.32 3.33
N ASN A 319 -3.71 21.42 3.49
CA ASN A 319 -2.90 22.58 3.09
C ASN A 319 -2.13 22.35 1.78
N SER A 320 -2.19 21.16 1.20
CA SER A 320 -1.61 20.91 -0.12
C SER A 320 -2.34 21.72 -1.19
N LYS A 321 -1.59 22.55 -1.92
CA LYS A 321 -2.13 23.49 -2.91
C LYS A 321 -2.81 22.79 -4.08
N HIS A 322 -2.28 21.65 -4.49
CA HIS A 322 -2.77 20.87 -5.62
C HIS A 322 -2.70 19.38 -5.29
N LEU A 323 -3.78 18.88 -4.74
CA LEU A 323 -3.92 17.45 -4.50
C LEU A 323 -4.54 16.79 -5.73
N ARG A 324 -3.89 15.74 -6.24
CA ARG A 324 -4.44 14.83 -7.26
C ARG A 324 -4.48 13.44 -6.67
N VAL A 325 -5.51 12.67 -6.99
CA VAL A 325 -5.67 11.29 -6.54
C VAL A 325 -6.01 10.42 -7.74
N ALA A 326 -5.25 9.34 -7.93
CA ALA A 326 -5.58 8.31 -8.91
C ALA A 326 -5.75 6.96 -8.22
N MET A 327 -6.87 6.31 -8.47
CA MET A 327 -7.14 4.94 -8.04
C MET A 327 -7.16 4.05 -9.28
N MET A 328 -6.12 3.26 -9.41
CA MET A 328 -5.91 2.37 -10.55
C MET A 328 -6.70 1.08 -10.39
N GLY A 329 -6.85 0.35 -11.49
CA GLY A 329 -7.52 -0.95 -11.51
C GLY A 329 -6.68 -2.07 -10.92
N GLU A 330 -6.94 -3.28 -11.37
CA GLU A 330 -6.34 -4.52 -10.89
C GLU A 330 -4.90 -4.73 -11.42
N HIS A 331 -4.02 -3.79 -11.17
CA HIS A 331 -2.60 -3.98 -11.42
C HIS A 331 -1.93 -4.11 -10.07
N GLY A 332 -1.67 -5.32 -9.63
CA GLY A 332 -0.94 -5.54 -8.39
C GLY A 332 0.36 -4.73 -8.37
N LEU A 333 0.92 -4.53 -7.19
CA LEU A 333 2.15 -3.76 -6.90
C LEU A 333 3.35 -4.04 -7.81
N ALA A 334 3.30 -5.09 -8.61
CA ALA A 334 4.45 -5.50 -9.40
C ALA A 334 4.91 -4.41 -10.38
N TRP A 335 3.97 -3.55 -10.92
CA TRP A 335 4.35 -2.55 -11.93
C TRP A 335 3.45 -1.31 -12.03
N PRO A 336 3.14 -0.63 -10.95
CA PRO A 336 2.41 0.63 -11.09
C PRO A 336 3.21 1.69 -11.85
N TRP A 337 4.57 1.63 -11.84
CA TRP A 337 5.39 2.59 -12.55
C TRP A 337 5.28 2.52 -14.06
N GLU A 338 5.18 1.32 -14.62
CA GLU A 338 5.04 1.23 -16.06
C GLU A 338 3.79 1.94 -16.54
N SER A 339 2.70 1.86 -15.78
CA SER A 339 1.46 2.59 -16.11
C SER A 339 1.47 4.07 -15.70
N LEU A 340 2.44 4.52 -14.89
CA LEU A 340 2.46 5.87 -14.31
C LEU A 340 3.60 6.77 -14.78
N HIS A 341 4.55 6.29 -15.58
CA HIS A 341 5.69 7.11 -16.00
C HIS A 341 5.27 8.39 -16.75
N ILE A 342 4.28 8.30 -17.64
CA ILE A 342 3.77 9.47 -18.37
C ILE A 342 3.02 10.40 -17.43
N GLU A 343 2.25 9.87 -16.51
CA GLU A 343 1.55 10.65 -15.46
C GLU A 343 2.57 11.39 -14.58
N ALA A 344 3.62 10.70 -14.14
CA ALA A 344 4.69 11.28 -13.34
C ALA A 344 5.46 12.35 -14.14
N LEU A 345 5.76 12.10 -15.42
CA LEU A 345 6.40 13.09 -16.28
C LEU A 345 5.55 14.36 -16.40
N ALA A 346 4.25 14.21 -16.65
CA ALA A 346 3.34 15.36 -16.75
C ALA A 346 3.28 16.14 -15.44
N TRP A 347 3.27 15.44 -14.28
CA TRP A 347 3.28 16.05 -12.96
C TRP A 347 4.56 16.85 -12.71
N PHE A 348 5.73 16.25 -12.94
CA PHE A 348 6.99 16.90 -12.67
C PHE A 348 7.39 17.96 -13.71
N ASP A 349 7.03 17.78 -14.99
CA ASP A 349 7.21 18.84 -16.00
C ASP A 349 6.38 20.08 -15.63
N GLN A 350 5.16 19.89 -15.10
CA GLN A 350 4.32 21.00 -14.61
C GLN A 350 4.99 21.76 -13.46
N TRP A 351 5.48 21.04 -12.43
CA TRP A 351 5.91 21.68 -11.17
C TRP A 351 7.40 22.03 -11.11
N LEU A 352 8.25 21.26 -11.77
CA LEU A 352 9.70 21.44 -11.71
C LEU A 352 10.26 22.21 -12.91
N LYS A 353 9.54 22.19 -14.04
CA LYS A 353 9.95 22.90 -15.27
C LYS A 353 8.99 24.03 -15.66
N GLY A 354 7.84 24.15 -14.98
CA GLY A 354 6.84 25.18 -15.28
C GLY A 354 6.11 24.98 -16.62
N GLN A 355 6.08 23.76 -17.14
CA GLN A 355 5.41 23.44 -18.40
C GLN A 355 3.91 23.19 -18.15
N ASP A 356 3.05 23.81 -18.96
CA ASP A 356 1.61 23.51 -18.92
C ASP A 356 1.34 22.17 -19.60
N THR A 357 1.27 21.11 -18.79
CA THR A 357 1.03 19.74 -19.28
C THR A 357 -0.44 19.36 -19.36
N GLY A 358 -1.35 20.17 -18.81
CA GLY A 358 -2.76 19.85 -18.69
C GLY A 358 -3.09 18.93 -17.51
N ILE A 359 -2.10 18.48 -16.71
CA ILE A 359 -2.35 17.55 -15.62
C ILE A 359 -3.22 18.13 -14.50
N LEU A 360 -3.28 19.44 -14.36
CA LEU A 360 -4.10 20.13 -13.37
C LEU A 360 -5.56 20.29 -13.79
N GLU A 361 -5.90 19.97 -15.03
CA GLU A 361 -7.26 20.09 -15.55
C GLU A 361 -8.20 19.00 -15.03
N GLY A 362 -9.49 19.29 -14.98
CA GLY A 362 -10.55 18.36 -14.60
C GLY A 362 -10.59 17.99 -13.11
N PRO A 363 -11.48 17.07 -12.74
CA PRO A 363 -11.70 16.65 -11.35
C PRO A 363 -10.45 16.11 -10.67
N ARG A 364 -10.37 16.29 -9.35
CA ARG A 364 -9.19 15.90 -8.56
C ARG A 364 -9.04 14.40 -8.36
N PHE A 365 -10.16 13.69 -8.29
CA PHE A 365 -10.20 12.27 -8.04
C PHE A 365 -10.57 11.53 -9.33
N ARG A 366 -9.73 10.61 -9.75
CA ARG A 366 -9.94 9.73 -10.91
C ARG A 366 -9.75 8.29 -10.48
N TYR A 367 -10.64 7.41 -10.91
CA TYR A 367 -10.60 6.02 -10.49
C TYR A 367 -11.24 5.09 -11.53
N VAL A 368 -10.73 3.87 -11.57
CA VAL A 368 -11.35 2.74 -12.26
C VAL A 368 -12.25 2.02 -11.27
N VAL A 369 -13.39 1.55 -11.71
CA VAL A 369 -14.19 0.57 -10.97
C VAL A 369 -13.92 -0.79 -11.60
N PRO A 370 -13.25 -1.75 -10.91
CA PRO A 370 -13.03 -3.08 -11.43
C PRO A 370 -14.32 -3.72 -11.93
N GLU A 371 -14.24 -4.43 -13.05
CA GLU A 371 -15.36 -5.03 -13.79
C GLU A 371 -16.32 -4.03 -14.46
N ALA A 372 -16.12 -2.71 -14.32
CA ALA A 372 -16.81 -1.68 -15.09
C ALA A 372 -15.89 -1.10 -16.17
N GLU A 373 -16.49 -0.55 -17.23
CA GLU A 373 -15.73 0.11 -18.28
C GLU A 373 -15.36 1.56 -17.93
N GLY A 374 -14.18 1.97 -18.37
CA GLY A 374 -13.72 3.35 -18.38
C GLY A 374 -13.32 3.91 -17.01
N TRP A 375 -12.81 5.14 -17.05
CA TRP A 375 -12.44 5.91 -15.88
C TRP A 375 -13.60 6.74 -15.37
N ARG A 376 -13.73 6.83 -14.05
CA ARG A 376 -14.68 7.72 -13.37
C ARG A 376 -13.93 8.87 -12.72
N THR A 377 -14.65 9.96 -12.47
CA THR A 377 -14.10 11.15 -11.85
C THR A 377 -15.01 11.67 -10.75
N SER A 378 -14.42 12.29 -9.73
CA SER A 378 -15.13 12.97 -8.67
C SER A 378 -14.27 14.11 -8.12
N ASP A 379 -14.89 15.14 -7.56
CA ASP A 379 -14.19 16.20 -6.83
C ASP A 379 -14.01 15.89 -5.35
N VAL A 380 -14.67 14.85 -4.86
CA VAL A 380 -14.69 14.47 -3.44
C VAL A 380 -14.60 12.95 -3.26
N TRP A 381 -14.10 12.56 -2.11
CA TRP A 381 -14.16 11.18 -1.62
C TRP A 381 -14.69 11.17 -0.18
N PRO A 382 -15.59 10.26 0.20
CA PRO A 382 -16.33 9.31 -0.65
C PRO A 382 -17.13 10.03 -1.75
N VAL A 383 -17.40 9.32 -2.85
CA VAL A 383 -18.15 9.89 -3.97
C VAL A 383 -19.58 10.21 -3.52
N ARG A 384 -20.13 11.35 -3.96
CA ARG A 384 -21.43 11.86 -3.48
C ARG A 384 -22.61 10.95 -3.82
N GLU A 385 -22.46 10.17 -4.86
CA GLU A 385 -23.47 9.30 -5.42
C GLU A 385 -23.57 7.95 -4.70
N ALA A 386 -22.62 7.66 -3.81
CA ALA A 386 -22.67 6.48 -2.97
C ALA A 386 -23.59 6.70 -1.76
N THR A 387 -24.52 5.81 -1.58
CA THR A 387 -25.39 5.75 -0.40
C THR A 387 -25.20 4.44 0.33
N HIS A 388 -25.17 4.47 1.66
CA HIS A 388 -25.04 3.25 2.43
C HIS A 388 -26.35 2.47 2.49
N HIS A 389 -26.32 1.24 1.97
CA HIS A 389 -27.36 0.24 2.09
C HIS A 389 -26.99 -0.74 3.20
N SER A 390 -27.99 -1.13 4.01
CA SER A 390 -27.81 -1.98 5.18
C SER A 390 -28.26 -3.41 4.88
N PHE A 391 -27.34 -4.35 4.90
CA PHE A 391 -27.61 -5.78 4.69
C PHE A 391 -27.57 -6.54 6.01
N ALA A 392 -28.61 -7.28 6.32
CA ALA A 392 -28.69 -8.14 7.49
C ALA A 392 -27.89 -9.44 7.31
N LEU A 393 -27.18 -9.86 8.34
CA LEU A 393 -26.52 -11.16 8.44
C LEU A 393 -27.51 -12.19 9.00
N ARG A 394 -28.33 -12.80 8.14
CA ARG A 394 -29.43 -13.67 8.57
C ARG A 394 -28.96 -15.02 9.14
N ALA A 395 -29.77 -15.61 10.00
CA ALA A 395 -29.47 -16.93 10.60
C ALA A 395 -29.41 -18.06 9.57
N ASP A 396 -30.10 -17.93 8.43
CA ASP A 396 -30.12 -18.88 7.33
C ASP A 396 -28.94 -18.67 6.32
N ALA A 397 -27.90 -17.92 6.70
CA ALA A 397 -26.73 -17.61 5.90
C ALA A 397 -26.97 -16.68 4.68
N VAL A 398 -28.11 -16.03 4.61
CA VAL A 398 -28.43 -15.06 3.56
C VAL A 398 -27.97 -13.66 3.97
N LEU A 399 -27.38 -12.93 3.04
CA LEU A 399 -27.09 -11.50 3.13
C LEU A 399 -28.20 -10.76 2.38
N SER A 400 -28.97 -9.92 3.03
CA SER A 400 -30.16 -9.29 2.45
C SER A 400 -30.47 -7.95 3.11
N GLU A 401 -31.00 -6.99 2.34
CA GLU A 401 -31.54 -5.75 2.90
C GLU A 401 -32.75 -6.01 3.82
N ASP A 402 -33.53 -7.04 3.49
CA ASP A 402 -34.62 -7.48 4.35
C ASP A 402 -34.08 -8.27 5.53
N GLY A 403 -34.54 -7.93 6.73
CA GLY A 403 -34.29 -8.72 7.93
C GLY A 403 -34.90 -10.12 7.80
N GLY A 404 -34.25 -11.10 8.44
CA GLY A 404 -34.80 -12.45 8.58
C GLY A 404 -35.35 -12.69 9.98
N GLU A 405 -35.68 -13.95 10.27
CA GLU A 405 -36.03 -14.37 11.64
C GLU A 405 -34.83 -14.15 12.57
N ALA A 406 -35.14 -13.85 13.84
CA ALA A 406 -34.13 -13.72 14.88
C ALA A 406 -33.40 -15.05 15.07
N GLY A 407 -32.07 -15.00 15.15
CA GLY A 407 -31.27 -16.20 15.31
C GLY A 407 -29.78 -15.89 15.39
N SER A 408 -28.98 -16.92 15.40
CA SER A 408 -27.53 -16.78 15.48
C SER A 408 -26.81 -17.90 14.76
N ARG A 409 -25.52 -17.67 14.46
CA ARG A 409 -24.61 -18.67 13.90
C ARG A 409 -23.30 -18.64 14.68
N THR A 410 -22.72 -19.80 14.91
CA THR A 410 -21.50 -19.94 15.72
C THR A 410 -20.38 -20.49 14.87
N TYR A 411 -19.17 -19.94 15.06
CA TYR A 411 -17.94 -20.48 14.52
C TYR A 411 -16.86 -20.57 15.59
N MET A 412 -15.84 -21.37 15.33
CA MET A 412 -14.78 -21.67 16.26
C MET A 412 -13.47 -20.98 15.88
N ASN A 413 -12.86 -20.30 16.84
CA ASN A 413 -11.46 -19.88 16.78
C ASN A 413 -10.61 -20.90 17.53
N LEU A 414 -9.71 -21.58 16.82
CA LEU A 414 -8.81 -22.58 17.41
C LEU A 414 -7.52 -21.98 17.99
N GLY A 415 -7.40 -20.65 17.98
CA GLY A 415 -6.13 -20.02 18.32
C GLY A 415 -5.02 -20.37 17.32
N GLY A 416 -3.83 -19.85 17.55
CA GLY A 416 -2.65 -20.13 16.74
C GLY A 416 -1.66 -21.06 17.44
N GLY A 417 -0.72 -21.57 16.68
CA GLY A 417 0.43 -22.29 17.19
C GLY A 417 0.60 -23.70 16.65
N LEU A 418 1.75 -24.31 17.00
CA LEU A 418 2.14 -25.63 16.52
C LEU A 418 1.24 -26.79 17.02
N ASN A 419 0.50 -26.57 18.11
CA ASN A 419 -0.36 -27.57 18.75
C ASN A 419 -1.84 -27.30 18.51
N ARG A 420 -2.19 -26.66 17.39
CA ARG A 420 -3.58 -26.39 17.02
C ARG A 420 -4.39 -27.70 17.01
N PRO A 421 -5.50 -27.81 17.79
CA PRO A 421 -6.34 -28.99 17.74
C PRO A 421 -6.96 -29.15 16.35
N ARG A 422 -7.12 -30.37 15.89
CA ARG A 422 -7.91 -30.63 14.68
C ARG A 422 -9.38 -30.64 15.07
N PRO A 423 -10.23 -29.85 14.38
CA PRO A 423 -11.67 -29.90 14.64
C PRO A 423 -12.21 -31.28 14.26
N SER A 424 -13.21 -31.73 15.03
CA SER A 424 -14.01 -32.91 14.70
C SER A 424 -15.13 -32.52 13.73
N GLU A 425 -15.77 -33.49 13.08
CA GLU A 425 -16.91 -33.25 12.19
C GLU A 425 -18.12 -32.62 12.91
N THR A 426 -18.19 -32.74 14.24
CA THR A 426 -19.28 -32.19 15.08
C THR A 426 -19.00 -30.80 15.61
N ASP A 427 -17.78 -30.29 15.44
CA ASP A 427 -17.40 -28.96 15.89
C ASP A 427 -17.98 -27.87 14.99
N PRO A 428 -18.24 -26.65 15.50
CA PRO A 428 -18.59 -25.52 14.67
C PRO A 428 -17.50 -25.23 13.62
N PRO A 429 -17.87 -24.68 12.44
CA PRO A 429 -16.90 -24.34 11.40
C PRO A 429 -15.93 -23.26 11.89
N GLY A 430 -14.74 -23.18 11.31
CA GLY A 430 -13.78 -22.09 11.57
C GLY A 430 -14.05 -20.82 10.79
N LEU A 431 -15.08 -20.81 9.92
CA LEU A 431 -15.47 -19.73 9.04
C LEU A 431 -16.99 -19.71 8.88
N LEU A 432 -17.60 -18.52 8.96
CA LEU A 432 -18.97 -18.29 8.51
C LEU A 432 -18.98 -17.48 7.23
N HIS A 433 -20.01 -17.66 6.42
CA HIS A 433 -20.28 -16.78 5.29
C HIS A 433 -21.78 -16.47 5.16
N TRP A 434 -22.08 -15.30 4.62
CA TRP A 434 -23.42 -14.86 4.24
C TRP A 434 -23.36 -14.42 2.78
N THR A 435 -24.33 -14.88 1.99
CA THR A 435 -24.33 -14.66 0.55
C THR A 435 -25.66 -14.08 0.10
N THR A 436 -25.65 -13.07 -0.76
CA THR A 436 -26.87 -12.54 -1.35
C THR A 436 -27.52 -13.56 -2.28
N PRO A 437 -28.81 -13.46 -2.55
CA PRO A 437 -29.38 -14.03 -3.77
C PRO A 437 -28.58 -13.57 -5.00
N THR A 438 -28.71 -14.31 -6.10
CA THR A 438 -28.09 -13.93 -7.37
C THR A 438 -28.59 -12.55 -7.79
N LEU A 439 -27.65 -11.65 -8.14
CA LEU A 439 -27.97 -10.30 -8.55
C LEU A 439 -28.69 -10.30 -9.90
N SER A 440 -29.82 -9.60 -9.96
CA SER A 440 -30.58 -9.43 -11.21
C SER A 440 -30.04 -8.30 -12.10
N HIS A 441 -29.23 -7.42 -11.54
CA HIS A 441 -28.62 -6.25 -12.20
C HIS A 441 -27.20 -6.04 -11.66
N ASP A 442 -26.39 -5.31 -12.42
CA ASP A 442 -25.08 -4.85 -11.95
C ASP A 442 -25.23 -4.00 -10.69
N LEU A 443 -24.37 -4.23 -9.71
CA LEU A 443 -24.30 -3.44 -8.48
C LEU A 443 -22.91 -2.83 -8.36
N ASP A 444 -22.84 -1.49 -8.39
CA ASP A 444 -21.60 -0.75 -8.21
C ASP A 444 -21.42 -0.35 -6.75
N LEU A 445 -20.31 -0.75 -6.15
CA LEU A 445 -19.84 -0.25 -4.87
C LEU A 445 -18.71 0.75 -5.08
N THR A 446 -18.71 1.86 -4.34
CA THR A 446 -17.59 2.79 -4.29
C THR A 446 -17.63 3.57 -2.99
N GLY A 447 -16.73 3.29 -2.06
CA GLY A 447 -16.67 4.05 -0.80
C GLY A 447 -16.26 3.23 0.40
N THR A 448 -16.69 3.72 1.56
CA THR A 448 -16.41 3.14 2.89
C THR A 448 -17.39 2.02 3.24
N ILE A 449 -16.89 0.95 3.83
CA ILE A 449 -17.66 -0.26 4.15
C ILE A 449 -17.50 -0.55 5.65
N GLU A 450 -18.60 -0.87 6.33
CA GLU A 450 -18.59 -1.17 7.76
C GLU A 450 -19.38 -2.44 8.05
N LEU A 451 -18.79 -3.35 8.83
CA LEU A 451 -19.50 -4.44 9.47
C LEU A 451 -19.84 -4.05 10.91
N GLN A 452 -21.13 -3.88 11.19
CA GLN A 452 -21.68 -3.74 12.53
C GLN A 452 -22.04 -5.13 13.04
N LEU A 453 -21.19 -5.68 13.89
CA LEU A 453 -21.24 -7.08 14.31
C LEU A 453 -21.72 -7.19 15.75
N ASP A 454 -22.91 -7.76 15.97
CA ASP A 454 -23.36 -8.19 17.28
C ASP A 454 -22.90 -9.63 17.51
N ALA A 455 -21.97 -9.82 18.43
CA ALA A 455 -21.41 -11.14 18.69
C ALA A 455 -21.10 -11.36 20.17
N SER A 456 -21.15 -12.62 20.60
CA SER A 456 -20.65 -13.06 21.90
C SER A 456 -19.46 -14.01 21.72
N CYS A 457 -18.58 -14.04 22.71
CA CYS A 457 -17.37 -14.86 22.70
C CYS A 457 -17.23 -15.62 24.03
N THR A 458 -16.71 -16.85 23.97
CA THR A 458 -16.46 -17.67 25.17
C THR A 458 -15.09 -17.42 25.80
N ALA A 459 -14.31 -16.49 25.26
CA ALA A 459 -13.00 -16.10 25.75
C ALA A 459 -12.93 -14.58 26.01
N PRO A 460 -11.97 -14.10 26.82
CA PRO A 460 -11.81 -12.67 27.11
C PRO A 460 -11.25 -11.86 25.94
N ASP A 461 -10.87 -12.50 24.85
CA ASP A 461 -10.41 -11.88 23.61
C ASP A 461 -10.58 -12.81 22.41
N THR A 462 -10.74 -12.23 21.22
CA THR A 462 -10.80 -12.94 19.94
C THR A 462 -10.42 -11.99 18.80
N ALA A 463 -10.34 -12.52 17.59
CA ALA A 463 -10.17 -11.74 16.36
C ALA A 463 -11.43 -11.81 15.49
N PHE A 464 -11.68 -10.74 14.76
CA PHE A 464 -12.65 -10.71 13.68
C PHE A 464 -11.94 -10.29 12.41
N ILE A 465 -11.96 -11.16 11.40
CA ILE A 465 -11.43 -10.94 10.06
C ILE A 465 -12.61 -11.11 9.10
N ALA A 466 -13.03 -10.00 8.53
CA ALA A 466 -14.16 -9.95 7.60
C ALA A 466 -13.64 -9.76 6.17
N VAL A 467 -14.10 -10.55 5.22
CA VAL A 467 -13.72 -10.47 3.80
C VAL A 467 -14.97 -10.40 2.94
N LEU A 468 -15.06 -9.34 2.13
CA LEU A 468 -16.10 -9.21 1.11
C LEU A 468 -15.61 -9.83 -0.19
N GLN A 469 -16.41 -10.71 -0.78
CA GLN A 469 -16.11 -11.43 -2.01
C GLN A 469 -17.14 -11.15 -3.10
N ASP A 470 -16.67 -11.13 -4.34
CA ASP A 470 -17.47 -11.25 -5.54
C ASP A 470 -17.47 -12.72 -5.98
N VAL A 471 -18.65 -13.32 -6.09
CA VAL A 471 -18.82 -14.75 -6.47
C VAL A 471 -19.50 -14.80 -7.83
N ASP A 472 -18.81 -15.35 -8.81
CA ASP A 472 -19.31 -15.45 -10.18
C ASP A 472 -20.36 -16.57 -10.35
N GLU A 473 -20.94 -16.67 -11.54
CA GLU A 473 -21.93 -17.69 -11.91
C GLU A 473 -21.40 -19.13 -11.80
N LYS A 474 -20.07 -19.31 -11.75
CA LYS A 474 -19.40 -20.61 -11.60
C LYS A 474 -18.99 -20.90 -10.15
N GLU A 475 -19.51 -20.12 -9.21
CA GLU A 475 -19.19 -20.19 -7.78
C GLU A 475 -17.70 -19.88 -7.46
N LYS A 476 -16.95 -19.27 -8.39
CA LYS A 476 -15.59 -18.80 -8.13
C LYS A 476 -15.67 -17.47 -7.39
N ALA A 477 -15.04 -17.41 -6.21
CA ALA A 477 -14.96 -16.21 -5.40
C ALA A 477 -13.66 -15.43 -5.68
N VAL A 478 -13.78 -14.10 -5.72
CA VAL A 478 -12.66 -13.15 -5.76
C VAL A 478 -12.80 -12.22 -4.56
N ASP A 479 -11.72 -12.08 -3.76
CA ASP A 479 -11.69 -11.18 -2.64
C ASP A 479 -11.68 -9.72 -3.14
N VAL A 480 -12.58 -8.90 -2.60
CA VAL A 480 -12.73 -7.48 -2.96
C VAL A 480 -12.05 -6.61 -1.94
N THR A 481 -12.38 -6.80 -0.67
CA THR A 481 -11.80 -6.04 0.43
C THR A 481 -11.94 -6.79 1.75
N SER A 482 -11.23 -6.31 2.78
CA SER A 482 -11.25 -6.92 4.11
C SER A 482 -11.27 -5.87 5.21
N GLY A 483 -11.72 -6.31 6.38
CA GLY A 483 -11.67 -5.56 7.62
C GLY A 483 -11.19 -6.43 8.77
N TYR A 484 -10.59 -5.81 9.75
CA TYR A 484 -9.89 -6.50 10.83
C TYR A 484 -10.19 -5.83 12.17
N LEU A 485 -10.32 -6.64 13.22
CA LEU A 485 -10.47 -6.12 14.58
C LEU A 485 -10.04 -7.17 15.61
N ARG A 486 -9.12 -6.81 16.48
CA ARG A 486 -8.92 -7.48 17.75
C ARG A 486 -10.05 -7.07 18.71
N ALA A 487 -10.84 -7.99 19.17
CA ALA A 487 -12.06 -7.72 19.93
C ALA A 487 -11.85 -6.90 21.21
N SER A 488 -10.68 -7.06 21.84
CA SER A 488 -10.28 -6.27 23.02
C SER A 488 -9.90 -4.82 22.71
N LEU A 489 -9.73 -4.45 21.42
CA LEU A 489 -9.42 -3.08 20.98
C LEU A 489 -10.63 -2.40 20.30
N ARG A 490 -11.85 -2.86 20.60
CA ARG A 490 -13.11 -2.44 19.97
C ARG A 490 -13.56 -1.02 20.24
N LYS A 491 -12.90 -0.30 21.13
CA LYS A 491 -13.31 1.07 21.50
C LYS A 491 -13.33 1.97 20.27
N VAL A 492 -14.48 2.60 20.03
CA VAL A 492 -14.69 3.53 18.91
C VAL A 492 -14.56 4.97 19.40
N ASP A 493 -13.89 5.80 18.65
CA ASP A 493 -13.95 7.26 18.76
C ASP A 493 -15.11 7.76 17.88
N GLU A 494 -16.27 7.98 18.47
CA GLU A 494 -17.47 8.41 17.76
C GLU A 494 -17.32 9.81 17.16
N ALA A 495 -16.51 10.69 17.79
CA ALA A 495 -16.29 12.05 17.29
C ALA A 495 -15.45 12.08 16.01
N ALA A 496 -14.53 11.14 15.87
CA ALA A 496 -13.69 10.98 14.68
C ALA A 496 -14.31 10.04 13.64
N SER A 497 -15.39 9.33 13.97
CA SER A 497 -16.06 8.37 13.08
C SER A 497 -16.89 9.07 12.01
N LYS A 498 -16.99 8.43 10.84
CA LYS A 498 -17.87 8.82 9.73
C LYS A 498 -18.79 7.65 9.36
N PRO A 499 -19.91 7.89 8.65
CA PRO A 499 -20.75 6.80 8.16
C PRO A 499 -19.94 5.78 7.36
N GLY A 500 -20.04 4.50 7.74
CA GLY A 500 -19.29 3.41 7.10
C GLY A 500 -17.77 3.41 7.37
N ALA A 501 -17.26 4.30 8.24
CA ALA A 501 -15.85 4.44 8.56
C ALA A 501 -15.66 4.74 10.06
N PRO A 502 -15.88 3.75 10.95
CA PRO A 502 -15.64 3.93 12.38
C PRO A 502 -14.16 4.14 12.66
N SER A 503 -13.84 5.05 13.57
CA SER A 503 -12.49 5.33 14.02
C SER A 503 -12.15 4.47 15.25
N LEU A 504 -11.11 3.66 15.14
CA LEU A 504 -10.64 2.76 16.19
C LEU A 504 -9.26 3.21 16.67
N PRO A 505 -9.13 3.90 17.82
CA PRO A 505 -7.85 4.42 18.30
C PRO A 505 -6.84 3.31 18.67
N CYS A 506 -7.31 2.13 19.06
CA CYS A 506 -6.48 0.98 19.46
C CYS A 506 -5.49 1.28 20.60
N THR A 507 -5.83 2.20 21.48
CA THR A 507 -4.98 2.64 22.61
C THR A 507 -5.30 1.95 23.92
N THR A 508 -6.47 1.33 24.05
CA THR A 508 -6.97 0.79 25.30
C THR A 508 -7.46 -0.64 25.11
N PHE A 509 -6.92 -1.55 25.92
CA PHE A 509 -7.39 -2.93 26.00
C PHE A 509 -8.63 -3.02 26.91
N GLU A 510 -9.70 -3.61 26.40
CA GLU A 510 -10.91 -3.91 27.16
C GLU A 510 -11.28 -5.38 26.95
N ALA A 511 -11.12 -6.21 27.99
CA ALA A 511 -11.49 -7.62 27.90
C ALA A 511 -12.93 -7.78 27.39
N VAL A 512 -13.16 -8.78 26.54
CA VAL A 512 -14.50 -9.11 26.05
C VAL A 512 -15.32 -9.73 27.19
N PRO A 513 -16.51 -9.22 27.50
CA PRO A 513 -17.40 -9.85 28.49
C PRO A 513 -17.82 -11.24 28.00
N ILE A 514 -17.34 -12.29 28.68
CA ILE A 514 -17.56 -13.69 28.27
C ILE A 514 -19.06 -14.01 28.23
N GLY A 515 -19.52 -14.57 27.11
CA GLY A 515 -20.89 -14.98 26.89
C GLY A 515 -21.91 -13.85 26.72
N GLN A 516 -21.50 -12.59 26.83
CA GLN A 516 -22.37 -11.44 26.60
C GLN A 516 -22.28 -10.96 25.16
N THR A 517 -23.39 -10.48 24.63
CA THR A 517 -23.40 -9.84 23.29
C THR A 517 -22.73 -8.47 23.37
N VAL A 518 -21.76 -8.25 22.51
CA VAL A 518 -21.06 -6.99 22.33
C VAL A 518 -21.25 -6.53 20.89
N ASN A 519 -21.48 -5.23 20.68
CA ASN A 519 -21.48 -4.62 19.37
C ASN A 519 -20.05 -4.23 18.98
N TYR A 520 -19.61 -4.69 17.81
CA TYR A 520 -18.32 -4.35 17.20
C TYR A 520 -18.55 -3.58 15.93
N ARG A 521 -17.85 -2.48 15.74
CA ARG A 521 -17.85 -1.70 14.52
C ARG A 521 -16.53 -1.93 13.78
N ILE A 522 -16.58 -2.69 12.69
CA ILE A 522 -15.39 -3.14 11.95
C ILE A 522 -15.33 -2.41 10.62
N PRO A 523 -14.39 -1.47 10.42
CA PRO A 523 -14.18 -0.87 9.12
C PRO A 523 -13.54 -1.90 8.18
N LEU A 524 -14.12 -2.09 7.01
CA LEU A 524 -13.43 -2.73 5.90
C LEU A 524 -12.71 -1.64 5.10
N VAL A 525 -11.59 -2.00 4.48
CA VAL A 525 -10.83 -1.05 3.67
C VAL A 525 -11.71 -0.52 2.53
N PRO A 526 -11.82 0.81 2.36
CA PRO A 526 -12.62 1.40 1.30
C PRO A 526 -12.23 0.84 -0.07
N ASN A 527 -13.22 0.56 -0.90
CA ASN A 527 -12.97 -0.07 -2.19
C ASN A 527 -13.98 0.39 -3.26
N ALA A 528 -13.72 0.01 -4.51
CA ALA A 528 -14.66 0.10 -5.61
C ALA A 528 -14.72 -1.22 -6.36
N ARG A 529 -15.93 -1.65 -6.74
CA ARG A 529 -16.15 -2.87 -7.53
C ARG A 529 -17.52 -2.85 -8.18
N ARG A 530 -17.60 -3.33 -9.41
CA ARG A 530 -18.87 -3.74 -10.01
C ARG A 530 -19.09 -5.23 -9.79
N PHE A 531 -20.18 -5.57 -9.11
CA PHE A 531 -20.70 -6.93 -9.07
C PHE A 531 -21.69 -7.08 -10.23
N LYS A 532 -21.40 -7.96 -11.16
CA LYS A 532 -22.22 -8.13 -12.36
C LYS A 532 -23.55 -8.82 -12.07
N ALA A 533 -24.54 -8.59 -12.91
CA ALA A 533 -25.72 -9.42 -12.95
C ALA A 533 -25.31 -10.89 -13.08
N GLY A 534 -25.98 -11.80 -12.36
CA GLY A 534 -25.58 -13.22 -12.29
C GLY A 534 -24.59 -13.54 -11.15
N HIS A 535 -23.87 -12.57 -10.63
CA HIS A 535 -22.96 -12.73 -9.49
C HIS A 535 -23.69 -12.64 -8.15
N LYS A 536 -22.96 -12.91 -7.06
CA LYS A 536 -23.41 -12.78 -5.67
C LYS A 536 -22.36 -12.05 -4.86
N LEU A 537 -22.79 -11.27 -3.88
CA LEU A 537 -21.91 -10.77 -2.82
C LEU A 537 -21.85 -11.80 -1.70
N ARG A 538 -20.64 -12.03 -1.19
CA ARG A 538 -20.43 -12.91 -0.04
C ARG A 538 -19.60 -12.19 1.01
N LEU A 539 -20.07 -12.15 2.24
CA LEU A 539 -19.30 -11.76 3.42
C LEU A 539 -18.81 -13.03 4.11
N CYS A 540 -17.51 -13.15 4.27
CA CYS A 540 -16.87 -14.19 5.07
C CYS A 540 -16.42 -13.60 6.41
N LEU A 541 -16.53 -14.36 7.51
CA LEU A 541 -16.06 -13.99 8.83
C LEU A 541 -15.31 -15.15 9.48
N THR A 542 -14.08 -14.89 9.90
CA THR A 542 -13.21 -15.85 10.60
C THR A 542 -12.41 -15.13 11.69
N SER A 543 -11.74 -15.89 12.56
CA SER A 543 -10.74 -15.36 13.50
C SER A 543 -9.31 -15.78 13.16
N ASP A 544 -9.12 -16.47 12.04
CA ASP A 544 -7.84 -17.01 11.63
C ASP A 544 -7.77 -17.10 10.11
N ASP A 545 -6.84 -16.36 9.52
CA ASP A 545 -6.57 -16.31 8.08
C ASP A 545 -5.24 -16.99 7.69
N GLN A 546 -4.59 -17.66 8.62
CA GLN A 546 -3.37 -18.46 8.34
C GLN A 546 -3.70 -19.80 7.67
N ASP A 547 -4.95 -20.24 7.74
CA ASP A 547 -5.42 -21.43 7.06
C ASP A 547 -5.51 -21.15 5.55
N PRO A 548 -4.83 -21.94 4.70
CA PRO A 548 -4.83 -21.71 3.26
C PRO A 548 -6.21 -21.90 2.59
N GLU A 549 -7.15 -22.55 3.28
CA GLU A 549 -8.53 -22.71 2.80
C GLU A 549 -9.42 -21.52 3.13
N LYS A 550 -8.95 -20.58 3.96
CA LYS A 550 -9.70 -19.37 4.34
C LYS A 550 -9.30 -18.16 3.50
N PRO A 551 -10.24 -17.26 3.22
CA PRO A 551 -9.93 -16.05 2.48
C PRO A 551 -8.95 -15.16 3.26
N ALA A 552 -7.89 -14.75 2.59
CA ALA A 552 -6.88 -13.84 3.08
C ALA A 552 -6.43 -12.92 1.94
N PRO A 553 -7.11 -11.77 1.74
CA PRO A 553 -6.80 -10.86 0.66
C PRO A 553 -5.30 -10.55 0.60
N LEU A 554 -4.73 -10.65 -0.59
CA LEU A 554 -3.31 -10.42 -0.86
C LEU A 554 -2.34 -11.27 -0.01
N ARG A 555 -2.81 -12.32 0.64
CA ARG A 555 -2.01 -13.22 1.51
C ARG A 555 -1.29 -12.50 2.66
N PHE A 556 -1.79 -11.37 3.11
CA PHE A 556 -1.37 -10.70 4.33
C PHE A 556 -2.03 -11.36 5.53
N THR A 557 -1.46 -12.46 5.99
CA THR A 557 -2.01 -13.21 7.12
C THR A 557 -1.61 -12.60 8.45
N HIS A 558 -2.44 -12.84 9.46
CA HIS A 558 -2.27 -12.26 10.80
C HIS A 558 -1.80 -13.29 11.82
N ALA A 559 -1.05 -12.82 12.81
CA ALA A 559 -0.77 -13.61 13.98
C ALA A 559 -2.09 -13.92 14.72
N SER A 560 -2.32 -15.19 14.99
CA SER A 560 -3.50 -15.60 15.74
C SER A 560 -3.47 -15.06 17.17
N ILE A 561 -4.62 -14.62 17.67
CA ILE A 561 -4.83 -14.39 19.09
C ILE A 561 -4.93 -15.77 19.76
N GLY A 562 -3.95 -16.13 20.57
CA GLY A 562 -3.73 -17.49 21.09
C GLY A 562 -4.81 -18.09 21.99
N THR A 563 -6.04 -17.58 21.99
CA THR A 563 -7.17 -18.03 22.82
C THR A 563 -8.18 -18.77 21.98
N ASN A 564 -8.45 -20.02 22.33
CA ASN A 564 -9.56 -20.77 21.74
C ASN A 564 -10.90 -20.16 22.18
N SER A 565 -11.82 -19.99 21.24
CA SER A 565 -13.15 -19.45 21.54
C SER A 565 -14.22 -19.95 20.59
N LEU A 566 -15.47 -19.97 21.08
CA LEU A 566 -16.65 -20.00 20.23
C LEU A 566 -17.16 -18.57 20.09
N ASN A 567 -17.36 -18.14 18.86
CA ASN A 567 -17.87 -16.83 18.52
C ASN A 567 -19.26 -16.98 17.91
N THR A 568 -20.27 -16.44 18.59
CA THR A 568 -21.66 -16.50 18.13
C THR A 568 -22.08 -15.15 17.58
N VAL A 569 -22.46 -15.12 16.32
CA VAL A 569 -22.90 -13.94 15.57
C VAL A 569 -24.43 -13.92 15.52
N PHE A 570 -25.02 -12.79 15.89
CA PHE A 570 -26.48 -12.63 15.95
C PHE A 570 -27.01 -11.96 14.66
N SER A 571 -28.22 -12.29 14.27
CA SER A 571 -28.91 -11.78 13.07
C SER A 571 -29.25 -10.28 13.14
N SER A 572 -29.03 -9.63 14.27
CA SER A 572 -29.06 -8.16 14.42
C SER A 572 -27.86 -7.48 13.74
N SER A 573 -26.80 -8.23 13.42
CA SER A 573 -25.63 -7.73 12.71
C SER A 573 -25.96 -7.19 11.33
N ARG A 574 -25.22 -6.15 10.88
CA ARG A 574 -25.43 -5.45 9.62
C ARG A 574 -24.12 -5.20 8.89
N LEU A 575 -24.15 -5.37 7.57
CA LEU A 575 -23.09 -4.92 6.66
C LEU A 575 -23.59 -3.66 5.93
N LEU A 576 -22.89 -2.55 6.10
CA LEU A 576 -23.15 -1.30 5.40
C LEU A 576 -22.31 -1.22 4.14
N LEU A 577 -22.94 -1.15 2.98
CA LEU A 577 -22.29 -1.11 1.66
C LEU A 577 -22.57 0.20 0.95
N PRO A 578 -21.53 0.89 0.40
CA PRO A 578 -21.67 2.15 -0.33
C PRO A 578 -22.12 1.88 -1.78
N VAL A 579 -23.41 1.73 -1.99
CA VAL A 579 -24.01 1.48 -3.31
C VAL A 579 -24.08 2.76 -4.11
N VAL A 580 -23.60 2.74 -5.35
CA VAL A 580 -23.70 3.85 -6.30
C VAL A 580 -24.94 3.65 -7.17
N THR A 581 -25.91 4.53 -7.02
CA THR A 581 -27.12 4.48 -7.86
C THR A 581 -26.75 4.93 -9.29
N LEU A 582 -27.00 4.08 -10.29
CA LEU A 582 -26.68 4.35 -11.69
C LEU A 582 -27.47 5.54 -12.22
N GLY A 583 -26.87 6.72 -12.17
CA GLY A 583 -27.27 7.95 -12.85
C GLY A 583 -26.12 8.57 -13.64
N PHE A 584 -24.98 7.89 -13.75
CA PHE A 584 -23.74 8.42 -14.29
C PHE A 584 -23.63 8.32 -15.80
N ARG A 585 -23.33 9.46 -16.43
CA ARG A 585 -22.80 9.50 -17.79
C ARG A 585 -21.32 9.10 -17.73
N VAL A 586 -20.99 7.96 -18.31
CA VAL A 586 -19.63 7.61 -18.70
C VAL A 586 -19.18 8.69 -19.70
N GLN A 587 -18.15 9.47 -19.36
CA GLN A 587 -17.45 10.24 -20.37
C GLN A 587 -16.48 9.31 -21.09
N PRO A 588 -16.46 9.32 -22.43
CA PRO A 588 -15.61 8.46 -23.23
C PRO A 588 -14.11 8.68 -22.98
#